data_ca6f625348dc2941848716ec6b8f5e61
#
_entry.id   ca6f625348dc2941848716ec6b8f5e61
#
_cell.length_a   1.000
_cell.length_b   1.000
_cell.length_c   1.000
_cell.angle_alpha   90.00
_cell.angle_beta   90.00
_cell.angle_gamma   90.00
#
_symmetry.space_group_name_H-M   'P 1'
#
loop_
_entity.id
_entity.type
_entity.pdbx_description
1 polymer ?
#
loop_
_entity_poly.entity_id
_entity_poly.type
_entity_poly.pdbx_seq_one_letter_code
_entity_poly.pdbx_strand_id
1 'polypeptide(L)'
;MTWLAAESGDVMPHTGPAFRLRRKGTAAALTVIAAGALIAGVAGPAAAAPGDRGHHATRTLCSSGAYVGGTRYWVQDDRFGTDPRQCLRLTPHGRAAFTVSVSGAGNPGNTAEAFPYIQYGCYWGWCTPGSRLPLRVSALRSATSTWYTREHARGIWNAGFDLWLNSTRLARRHANRAEVMIWLNATTRHYRVRGPAGTREVTVAGRRFYLTHWRTGTATIRGGWEYVQYRLAGTPSRVRNLNLRAVLLDAARRHLISRSWYLQGVLAGNEIWRGGRGLATTRFSVTVTRRR
;
A
#
# COMPACT_ATOMS: atom_id res chain seq x y z
N MET A 1 -16.10 -21.97 23.49
CA MET A 1 -14.68 -21.55 23.32
C MET A 1 -14.70 -20.07 22.99
N THR A 2 -14.53 -19.30 24.02
CA THR A 2 -14.53 -17.85 24.06
C THR A 2 -13.23 -17.36 23.45
N TRP A 3 -13.27 -16.71 22.31
CA TRP A 3 -12.15 -15.97 21.78
C TRP A 3 -12.15 -14.61 22.47
N LEU A 4 -11.40 -14.53 23.55
CA LEU A 4 -10.99 -13.27 24.14
C LEU A 4 -10.27 -12.46 23.07
N ALA A 5 -10.64 -11.19 22.96
CA ALA A 5 -9.89 -10.20 22.22
C ALA A 5 -8.45 -10.25 22.72
N ALA A 6 -7.54 -10.71 21.86
CA ALA A 6 -6.13 -10.68 22.16
C ALA A 6 -5.71 -9.23 22.29
N GLU A 7 -5.20 -8.89 23.46
CA GLU A 7 -4.61 -7.59 23.75
C GLU A 7 -3.59 -7.20 22.70
N SER A 8 -3.70 -5.96 22.32
CA SER A 8 -2.88 -5.21 21.39
C SER A 8 -1.38 -5.38 21.70
N GLY A 9 -0.69 -6.16 20.89
CA GLY A 9 0.74 -5.98 20.74
C GLY A 9 1.00 -4.59 20.18
N ASP A 10 1.90 -3.85 20.79
CA ASP A 10 2.31 -2.51 20.38
C ASP A 10 2.68 -2.48 18.91
N VAL A 11 1.81 -1.92 18.10
CA VAL A 11 2.16 -1.52 16.73
C VAL A 11 3.08 -0.31 16.89
N MET A 12 4.37 -0.55 16.72
CA MET A 12 5.37 0.52 16.67
C MET A 12 4.91 1.62 15.71
N PRO A 13 5.10 2.90 16.05
CA PRO A 13 4.74 3.99 15.16
C PRO A 13 5.54 3.84 13.86
N HIS A 14 4.82 3.72 12.75
CA HIS A 14 5.41 3.77 11.43
C HIS A 14 6.12 5.12 11.28
N THR A 15 7.44 5.13 11.45
CA THR A 15 8.27 6.26 11.09
C THR A 15 8.29 6.32 9.58
N GLY A 16 7.44 7.15 9.01
CA GLY A 16 7.59 7.56 7.62
C GLY A 16 9.01 8.08 7.40
N PRO A 17 9.57 7.99 6.18
CA PRO A 17 10.92 8.40 5.93
C PRO A 17 11.13 9.84 6.39
N ALA A 18 11.97 10.02 7.42
CA ALA A 18 12.39 11.33 7.89
C ALA A 18 13.27 11.94 6.79
N PHE A 19 12.68 12.80 5.97
CA PHE A 19 13.43 13.62 5.03
C PHE A 19 14.25 14.65 5.81
N ARG A 20 15.53 14.37 6.06
CA ARG A 20 16.50 15.37 6.49
C ARG A 20 16.76 16.29 5.31
N LEU A 21 16.16 17.46 5.31
CA LEU A 21 16.59 18.60 4.50
C LEU A 21 18.01 18.99 4.92
N ARG A 22 19.00 18.58 4.15
CA ARG A 22 20.35 19.15 4.22
C ARG A 22 20.24 20.61 3.75
N ARG A 23 20.31 21.55 4.67
CA ARG A 23 20.63 22.95 4.35
C ARG A 23 22.01 22.98 3.71
N LYS A 24 22.09 23.34 2.43
CA LYS A 24 23.35 23.71 1.80
C LYS A 24 23.70 25.11 2.29
N GLY A 25 24.78 25.20 3.06
CA GLY A 25 25.43 26.45 3.40
C GLY A 25 26.13 27.00 2.16
N THR A 26 25.87 28.26 1.89
CA THR A 26 26.61 29.12 0.95
C THR A 26 27.99 29.38 1.45
N ALA A 27 29.02 29.12 0.62
CA ALA A 27 30.35 29.72 0.77
C ALA A 27 30.77 30.31 -0.58
N ALA A 28 31.27 31.53 -0.50
CA ALA A 28 31.54 32.45 -1.60
C ALA A 28 32.86 32.14 -2.33
N ALA A 29 32.84 32.55 -3.54
CA ALA A 29 33.83 32.97 -4.51
C ALA A 29 35.36 32.90 -4.19
N LEU A 30 36.10 32.46 -5.18
CA LEU A 30 37.34 33.15 -5.59
C LEU A 30 37.62 32.84 -7.06
N THR A 31 37.71 33.91 -7.83
CA THR A 31 38.05 34.01 -9.26
C THR A 31 39.54 33.79 -9.47
N VAL A 32 39.95 32.94 -10.40
CA VAL A 32 41.26 33.02 -11.03
C VAL A 32 41.10 32.88 -12.55
N ILE A 33 41.55 33.94 -13.23
CA ILE A 33 41.66 34.04 -14.68
C ILE A 33 43.02 33.43 -15.07
N ALA A 34 43.05 32.54 -16.02
CA ALA A 34 44.25 32.23 -16.79
C ALA A 34 43.89 31.95 -18.25
N ALA A 35 44.46 32.77 -19.11
CA ALA A 35 44.38 32.69 -20.55
C ALA A 35 45.36 31.61 -21.09
N GLY A 36 45.03 31.00 -22.20
CA GLY A 36 46.03 30.22 -22.93
C GLY A 36 45.55 29.25 -23.98
N ALA A 37 45.71 29.67 -25.25
CA ALA A 37 46.02 28.89 -26.42
C ALA A 37 44.91 28.01 -27.10
N LEU A 38 44.48 28.50 -28.26
CA LEU A 38 43.80 27.77 -29.34
C LEU A 38 44.76 26.75 -29.99
N ILE A 39 44.36 25.49 -30.00
CA ILE A 39 44.87 24.49 -30.92
C ILE A 39 43.67 23.95 -31.74
N ALA A 40 43.67 24.24 -33.00
CA ALA A 40 42.70 23.69 -33.95
C ALA A 40 43.05 22.20 -34.21
N GLY A 41 42.25 21.30 -33.65
CA GLY A 41 42.30 19.87 -33.94
C GLY A 41 41.23 19.49 -34.92
N VAL A 42 41.61 18.90 -36.03
CA VAL A 42 40.75 18.37 -37.10
C VAL A 42 39.84 17.25 -36.51
N ALA A 43 38.55 17.44 -36.51
CA ALA A 43 37.59 16.42 -36.07
C ALA A 43 37.40 15.35 -37.16
N GLY A 44 37.90 14.15 -36.91
CA GLY A 44 37.51 12.95 -37.65
C GLY A 44 36.09 12.51 -37.26
N PRO A 45 35.38 11.76 -38.12
CA PRO A 45 34.02 11.33 -37.81
C PRO A 45 34.02 10.43 -36.59
N ALA A 46 33.32 10.87 -35.54
CA ALA A 46 33.09 10.08 -34.33
C ALA A 46 32.25 8.86 -34.74
N ALA A 47 32.85 7.67 -34.59
CA ALA A 47 32.10 6.42 -34.63
C ALA A 47 31.04 6.48 -33.51
N ALA A 48 29.76 6.31 -33.91
CA ALA A 48 28.67 6.19 -32.96
C ALA A 48 28.98 5.02 -32.04
N ALA A 49 29.11 5.32 -30.72
CA ALA A 49 29.21 4.30 -29.69
C ALA A 49 27.97 3.40 -29.79
N PRO A 50 28.12 2.06 -29.66
CA PRO A 50 26.95 1.18 -29.61
C PRO A 50 26.08 1.61 -28.46
N GLY A 51 24.81 1.95 -28.79
CA GLY A 51 23.82 2.41 -27.82
C GLY A 51 23.76 1.45 -26.64
N ASP A 52 24.02 1.99 -25.46
CA ASP A 52 23.82 1.34 -24.19
C ASP A 52 22.35 0.86 -24.14
N ARG A 53 22.14 -0.43 -24.42
CA ARG A 53 20.89 -1.10 -24.15
C ARG A 53 20.80 -1.18 -22.63
N GLY A 54 20.32 -0.08 -22.02
CA GLY A 54 20.16 0.05 -20.61
C GLY A 54 19.49 -1.19 -20.04
N HIS A 55 20.27 -2.08 -19.47
CA HIS A 55 19.81 -3.10 -18.55
C HIS A 55 19.20 -2.33 -17.37
N HIS A 56 17.88 -2.08 -17.44
CA HIS A 56 17.14 -1.55 -16.31
C HIS A 56 17.26 -2.55 -15.16
N ALA A 57 18.26 -2.34 -14.33
CA ALA A 57 18.55 -3.21 -13.18
C ALA A 57 17.29 -3.36 -12.32
N THR A 58 16.96 -4.58 -11.99
CA THR A 58 15.86 -4.87 -11.06
C THR A 58 16.17 -4.22 -9.73
N ARG A 59 15.38 -3.22 -9.32
CA ARG A 59 15.57 -2.53 -8.05
C ARG A 59 15.01 -3.36 -6.91
N THR A 60 15.82 -3.57 -5.88
CA THR A 60 15.41 -4.21 -4.62
C THR A 60 15.23 -3.15 -3.54
N LEU A 61 14.13 -3.24 -2.78
CA LEU A 61 13.79 -2.39 -1.65
C LEU A 61 13.83 -3.24 -0.38
N CYS A 62 14.68 -2.87 0.57
CA CYS A 62 14.71 -3.45 1.91
C CYS A 62 14.63 -2.29 2.90
N SER A 63 13.60 -2.24 3.75
CA SER A 63 13.34 -1.12 4.69
C SER A 63 13.09 0.23 4.02
N SER A 64 12.53 0.24 2.82
CA SER A 64 12.33 1.48 2.05
C SER A 64 11.17 1.37 1.10
N GLY A 65 10.85 2.49 0.45
CA GLY A 65 9.84 2.54 -0.58
C GLY A 65 10.33 3.21 -1.87
N ALA A 66 9.52 3.13 -2.91
CA ALA A 66 9.81 3.75 -4.19
C ALA A 66 8.54 4.10 -4.96
N TYR A 67 8.64 5.16 -5.79
CA TYR A 67 7.62 5.42 -6.79
C TYR A 67 7.70 4.42 -7.94
N VAL A 68 6.53 4.03 -8.44
CA VAL A 68 6.33 3.20 -9.62
C VAL A 68 5.17 3.75 -10.47
N GLY A 69 5.05 3.30 -11.71
CA GLY A 69 4.00 3.78 -12.60
C GLY A 69 4.11 5.28 -12.91
N GLY A 70 5.32 5.79 -13.14
CA GLY A 70 5.57 7.21 -13.41
C GLY A 70 5.22 8.10 -12.21
N THR A 71 5.58 7.72 -10.99
CA THR A 71 5.27 8.40 -9.71
C THR A 71 3.81 8.30 -9.24
N ARG A 72 2.93 7.68 -10.02
CA ARG A 72 1.50 7.56 -9.70
C ARG A 72 1.23 6.72 -8.44
N TYR A 73 2.09 5.74 -8.17
CA TYR A 73 1.97 4.82 -7.05
C TYR A 73 3.24 4.80 -6.23
N TRP A 74 3.09 4.46 -4.94
CA TRP A 74 4.20 4.21 -4.03
C TRP A 74 4.18 2.74 -3.64
N VAL A 75 5.31 2.05 -3.75
CA VAL A 75 5.52 0.71 -3.20
C VAL A 75 6.31 0.85 -1.92
N GLN A 76 5.85 0.23 -0.85
CA GLN A 76 6.48 0.24 0.46
C GLN A 76 6.73 -1.18 0.93
N ASP A 77 7.95 -1.41 1.43
CA ASP A 77 8.31 -2.57 2.24
C ASP A 77 7.95 -2.27 3.70
N ASP A 78 6.67 -2.40 4.03
CA ASP A 78 6.14 -2.04 5.34
C ASP A 78 6.29 -3.21 6.31
N ARG A 79 7.15 -3.01 7.31
CA ARG A 79 7.47 -3.98 8.36
C ARG A 79 7.18 -3.38 9.72
N PHE A 80 6.49 -4.10 10.56
CA PHE A 80 6.09 -3.65 11.89
C PHE A 80 6.21 -4.71 12.99
N GLY A 81 6.63 -5.92 12.65
CA GLY A 81 6.92 -6.98 13.61
C GLY A 81 8.32 -6.90 14.23
N THR A 82 8.69 -7.93 14.97
CA THR A 82 9.91 -8.02 15.79
C THR A 82 11.22 -8.17 15.01
N ASP A 83 11.30 -7.64 13.80
CA ASP A 83 12.42 -7.65 12.85
C ASP A 83 12.34 -8.72 11.74
N PRO A 84 11.27 -8.76 10.97
CA PRO A 84 11.30 -9.59 9.78
C PRO A 84 12.25 -8.97 8.74
N ARG A 85 13.30 -9.68 8.38
CA ARG A 85 14.08 -9.33 7.19
C ARG A 85 13.18 -9.47 5.98
N GLN A 86 12.86 -8.37 5.33
CA GLN A 86 12.02 -8.35 4.15
C GLN A 86 12.61 -7.48 3.06
N CYS A 87 12.52 -7.93 1.83
CA CYS A 87 12.87 -7.15 0.65
C CYS A 87 11.85 -7.36 -0.45
N LEU A 88 11.60 -6.30 -1.20
CA LEU A 88 10.76 -6.31 -2.39
C LEU A 88 11.63 -6.15 -3.63
N ARG A 89 11.36 -6.93 -4.65
CA ARG A 89 11.91 -6.74 -5.99
C ARG A 89 10.88 -6.02 -6.85
N LEU A 90 11.23 -4.84 -7.33
CA LEU A 90 10.39 -4.10 -8.27
C LEU A 90 10.46 -4.72 -9.66
N THR A 91 9.35 -4.70 -10.38
CA THR A 91 9.32 -5.09 -11.79
C THR A 91 10.05 -4.04 -12.62
N PRO A 92 10.89 -4.43 -13.61
CA PRO A 92 11.53 -3.50 -14.52
C PRO A 92 10.54 -2.58 -15.24
N HIS A 93 11.04 -1.47 -15.76
CA HIS A 93 10.29 -0.45 -16.49
C HIS A 93 9.21 0.29 -15.67
N GLY A 94 9.41 0.40 -14.34
CA GLY A 94 8.55 1.21 -13.48
C GLY A 94 7.09 0.77 -13.42
N ARG A 95 6.78 -0.48 -13.78
CA ARG A 95 5.42 -1.01 -13.70
C ARG A 95 4.91 -0.98 -12.26
N ALA A 96 3.63 -0.81 -12.11
CA ALA A 96 2.94 -0.88 -10.82
C ALA A 96 2.86 -2.34 -10.32
N ALA A 97 4.03 -2.93 -10.02
CA ALA A 97 4.20 -4.34 -9.66
C ALA A 97 5.46 -4.56 -8.82
N PHE A 98 5.40 -5.53 -7.92
CA PHE A 98 6.52 -5.96 -7.08
C PHE A 98 6.39 -7.42 -6.66
N THR A 99 7.47 -8.01 -6.17
CA THR A 99 7.50 -9.36 -5.58
C THR A 99 8.22 -9.31 -4.23
N VAL A 100 7.68 -9.98 -3.23
CA VAL A 100 8.38 -10.25 -1.96
C VAL A 100 9.50 -11.23 -2.24
N SER A 101 10.73 -10.74 -2.31
CA SER A 101 11.93 -11.52 -2.66
C SER A 101 12.59 -12.16 -1.45
N VAL A 102 12.51 -11.49 -0.30
CA VAL A 102 12.95 -11.99 1.00
C VAL A 102 11.82 -11.74 2.00
N SER A 103 11.53 -12.72 2.84
CA SER A 103 10.62 -12.58 3.99
C SER A 103 11.15 -13.42 5.13
N GLY A 104 11.43 -12.78 6.25
CA GLY A 104 11.82 -13.41 7.51
C GLY A 104 10.66 -13.50 8.51
N ALA A 105 9.41 -13.18 8.09
CA ALA A 105 8.25 -13.27 8.96
C ALA A 105 8.10 -14.69 9.51
N GLY A 106 8.10 -14.82 10.82
CA GLY A 106 8.13 -16.10 11.54
C GLY A 106 7.13 -16.20 12.69
N ASN A 107 6.38 -15.14 12.96
CA ASN A 107 5.47 -15.09 14.08
C ASN A 107 4.20 -15.92 13.83
N PRO A 108 3.93 -16.94 14.64
CA PRO A 108 2.67 -17.68 14.58
C PRO A 108 1.51 -16.96 15.31
N GLY A 109 1.77 -15.77 15.87
CA GLY A 109 0.81 -15.00 16.65
C GLY A 109 -0.35 -14.45 15.81
N ASN A 110 -1.18 -13.63 16.43
CA ASN A 110 -2.36 -13.04 15.81
C ASN A 110 -2.08 -11.74 15.04
N THR A 111 -0.91 -11.13 15.24
CA THR A 111 -0.50 -9.88 14.57
C THR A 111 0.38 -10.17 13.38
N ALA A 112 0.07 -9.58 12.23
CA ALA A 112 0.95 -9.63 11.08
C ALA A 112 2.28 -8.92 11.39
N GLU A 113 3.36 -9.35 10.77
CA GLU A 113 4.69 -8.76 10.94
C GLU A 113 5.04 -7.77 9.83
N ALA A 114 4.35 -7.86 8.70
CA ALA A 114 4.59 -6.98 7.57
C ALA A 114 3.32 -6.84 6.70
N PHE A 115 3.25 -5.70 6.00
CA PHE A 115 2.26 -5.43 4.97
C PHE A 115 2.93 -4.75 3.77
N PRO A 116 3.75 -5.47 2.98
CA PRO A 116 4.27 -4.90 1.73
C PRO A 116 3.12 -4.54 0.81
N TYR A 117 3.07 -3.27 0.38
CA TYR A 117 1.93 -2.74 -0.37
C TYR A 117 2.32 -1.83 -1.52
N ILE A 118 1.36 -1.63 -2.42
CA ILE A 118 1.32 -0.54 -3.39
C ILE A 118 0.18 0.41 -3.04
N GLN A 119 0.45 1.72 -3.06
CA GLN A 119 -0.44 2.78 -2.61
C GLN A 119 -0.81 3.74 -3.74
N TYR A 120 -2.07 4.17 -3.74
CA TYR A 120 -2.59 5.35 -4.44
C TYR A 120 -3.30 6.26 -3.44
N GLY A 121 -2.97 7.53 -3.41
CA GLY A 121 -3.51 8.48 -2.43
C GLY A 121 -2.58 8.69 -1.25
N CYS A 122 -3.16 8.90 -0.07
CA CYS A 122 -2.44 9.24 1.14
C CYS A 122 -2.49 8.12 2.18
N TYR A 123 -1.38 7.92 2.87
CA TYR A 123 -1.27 7.06 4.03
C TYR A 123 -0.32 7.71 5.04
N TRP A 124 -0.73 7.84 6.31
CA TRP A 124 0.05 8.49 7.38
C TRP A 124 0.62 9.89 7.00
N GLY A 125 -0.11 10.66 6.21
CA GLY A 125 0.32 11.99 5.76
C GLY A 125 1.23 12.00 4.53
N TRP A 126 1.68 10.84 4.05
CA TRP A 126 2.39 10.69 2.79
C TRP A 126 1.42 10.46 1.64
N CYS A 127 1.50 11.25 0.59
CA CYS A 127 0.58 11.17 -0.56
C CYS A 127 1.32 10.93 -1.87
N THR A 128 0.75 10.08 -2.73
CA THR A 128 1.26 9.94 -4.10
C THR A 128 0.90 11.17 -4.93
N PRO A 129 1.83 11.71 -5.74
CA PRO A 129 1.58 12.85 -6.60
C PRO A 129 0.40 12.64 -7.56
N GLY A 130 -0.35 13.69 -7.80
CA GLY A 130 -1.46 13.66 -8.77
C GLY A 130 -2.63 12.76 -8.39
N SER A 131 -2.65 12.17 -7.19
CA SER A 131 -3.83 11.47 -6.71
C SER A 131 -4.97 12.46 -6.43
N ARG A 132 -6.21 12.01 -6.62
CA ARG A 132 -7.41 12.81 -6.30
C ARG A 132 -7.86 12.62 -4.85
N LEU A 133 -7.10 11.85 -4.07
CA LEU A 133 -7.35 11.61 -2.65
C LEU A 133 -6.52 12.58 -1.79
N PRO A 134 -6.99 12.93 -0.59
CA PRO A 134 -8.19 12.48 0.11
C PRO A 134 -9.49 13.11 -0.42
N LEU A 135 -10.57 12.31 -0.45
CA LEU A 135 -11.88 12.74 -0.93
C LEU A 135 -12.99 12.16 -0.04
N ARG A 136 -14.00 12.97 0.31
CA ARG A 136 -15.15 12.46 1.08
C ARG A 136 -15.84 11.32 0.36
N VAL A 137 -16.27 10.28 1.09
CA VAL A 137 -17.01 9.15 0.52
C VAL A 137 -18.26 9.63 -0.22
N SER A 138 -18.95 10.67 0.32
CA SER A 138 -20.11 11.30 -0.34
C SER A 138 -19.75 11.99 -1.66
N ALA A 139 -18.53 12.49 -1.81
CA ALA A 139 -18.06 13.20 -3.00
C ALA A 139 -17.48 12.26 -4.09
N LEU A 140 -17.34 10.97 -3.82
CA LEU A 140 -16.90 10.01 -4.81
C LEU A 140 -17.99 9.82 -5.89
N ARG A 141 -17.67 10.09 -7.15
CA ARG A 141 -18.46 9.65 -8.30
C ARG A 141 -18.14 8.19 -8.62
N SER A 142 -16.85 7.86 -8.66
CA SER A 142 -16.35 6.48 -8.79
C SER A 142 -15.06 6.30 -8.00
N ALA A 143 -14.82 5.08 -7.55
CA ALA A 143 -13.55 4.58 -7.05
C ALA A 143 -13.49 3.10 -7.43
N THR A 144 -12.60 2.75 -8.35
CA THR A 144 -12.43 1.38 -8.84
C THR A 144 -10.96 0.99 -8.85
N SER A 145 -10.68 -0.29 -8.68
CA SER A 145 -9.33 -0.82 -8.78
C SER A 145 -9.29 -2.12 -9.58
N THR A 146 -8.20 -2.28 -10.34
CA THR A 146 -7.80 -3.56 -10.93
C THR A 146 -6.54 -4.01 -10.22
N TRP A 147 -6.55 -5.21 -9.68
CA TRP A 147 -5.39 -5.78 -8.99
C TRP A 147 -5.25 -7.27 -9.31
N TYR A 148 -4.05 -7.66 -9.70
CA TYR A 148 -3.66 -9.04 -9.95
C TYR A 148 -2.51 -9.39 -9.02
N THR A 149 -2.67 -10.52 -8.33
CA THR A 149 -1.69 -11.06 -7.40
C THR A 149 -1.10 -12.37 -7.94
N ARG A 150 0.03 -12.75 -7.40
CA ARG A 150 0.56 -14.10 -7.47
C ARG A 150 0.80 -14.59 -6.04
N GLU A 151 0.19 -15.68 -5.69
CA GLU A 151 0.03 -16.15 -4.31
C GLU A 151 0.70 -17.51 -4.06
N HIS A 152 1.73 -17.81 -4.85
CA HIS A 152 2.52 -19.05 -4.72
C HIS A 152 3.56 -18.91 -3.60
N ALA A 153 3.10 -18.66 -2.37
CA ALA A 153 3.95 -18.50 -1.20
C ALA A 153 3.55 -19.47 -0.09
N ARG A 154 4.54 -20.05 0.56
CA ARG A 154 4.33 -20.81 1.80
C ARG A 154 4.14 -19.82 2.96
N GLY A 155 3.37 -20.24 3.96
CA GLY A 155 3.22 -19.47 5.19
C GLY A 155 1.79 -19.08 5.50
N ILE A 156 1.65 -18.00 6.26
CA ILE A 156 0.37 -17.44 6.72
C ILE A 156 0.34 -16.01 6.26
N TRP A 157 -0.60 -15.69 5.38
CA TRP A 157 -0.75 -14.41 4.73
C TRP A 157 -2.17 -14.19 4.22
N ASN A 158 -2.50 -12.94 3.93
CA ASN A 158 -3.65 -12.56 3.11
C ASN A 158 -3.21 -11.73 1.90
N ALA A 159 -4.13 -11.52 0.97
CA ALA A 159 -4.05 -10.54 -0.09
C ALA A 159 -5.28 -9.62 0.02
N GLY A 160 -5.07 -8.34 0.30
CA GLY A 160 -6.16 -7.43 0.58
C GLY A 160 -5.90 -5.99 0.11
N PHE A 161 -7.01 -5.31 -0.22
CA PHE A 161 -7.00 -3.86 -0.23
C PHE A 161 -7.15 -3.37 1.19
N ASP A 162 -6.50 -2.23 1.47
CA ASP A 162 -6.62 -1.51 2.71
C ASP A 162 -7.01 -0.06 2.41
N LEU A 163 -8.19 0.34 2.87
CA LEU A 163 -8.82 1.62 2.60
C LEU A 163 -8.94 2.40 3.90
N TRP A 164 -8.10 3.39 4.09
CA TRP A 164 -8.10 4.22 5.29
C TRP A 164 -9.03 5.41 5.16
N LEU A 165 -9.84 5.65 6.18
CA LEU A 165 -10.77 6.77 6.27
C LEU A 165 -10.50 7.62 7.48
N ASN A 166 -10.67 8.95 7.33
CA ASN A 166 -10.52 9.89 8.44
C ASN A 166 -11.60 10.98 8.40
N SER A 167 -11.93 11.53 9.57
CA SER A 167 -12.89 12.65 9.68
C SER A 167 -12.36 13.96 9.11
N THR A 168 -11.03 14.15 9.03
CA THR A 168 -10.37 15.30 8.43
C THR A 168 -9.81 14.96 7.06
N ARG A 169 -9.61 15.98 6.21
CA ARG A 169 -9.15 15.79 4.84
C ARG A 169 -7.76 15.15 4.77
N LEU A 170 -6.85 15.50 5.64
CA LEU A 170 -5.51 14.93 5.67
C LEU A 170 -5.19 14.41 7.07
N ALA A 171 -5.03 13.11 7.19
CA ALA A 171 -4.54 12.47 8.40
C ALA A 171 -3.03 12.61 8.50
N ARG A 172 -2.59 13.60 9.28
CA ARG A 172 -1.18 13.71 9.68
C ARG A 172 -1.01 12.93 10.97
N ARG A 173 -0.59 11.73 11.06
CA ARG A 173 -0.47 10.90 12.26
C ARG A 173 -1.81 10.38 12.81
N HIS A 174 -1.93 9.11 12.99
CA HIS A 174 -2.85 8.35 13.87
C HIS A 174 -4.32 8.84 14.00
N ALA A 175 -4.80 9.70 13.12
CA ALA A 175 -6.14 10.26 13.21
C ALA A 175 -7.16 9.51 12.35
N ASN A 176 -6.96 8.21 12.13
CA ASN A 176 -7.87 7.41 11.32
C ASN A 176 -9.15 7.09 12.10
N ARG A 177 -10.25 7.04 11.39
CA ARG A 177 -11.57 6.69 11.94
C ARG A 177 -11.99 5.30 11.58
N ALA A 178 -11.60 4.82 10.40
CA ALA A 178 -11.88 3.47 9.97
C ALA A 178 -10.81 2.95 9.02
N GLU A 179 -10.64 1.66 9.07
CA GLU A 179 -9.91 0.82 8.14
C GLU A 179 -10.91 -0.14 7.49
N VAL A 180 -11.07 -0.04 6.18
CA VAL A 180 -11.93 -0.94 5.41
C VAL A 180 -11.05 -1.84 4.57
N MET A 181 -10.89 -3.08 5.01
CA MET A 181 -10.15 -4.08 4.27
C MET A 181 -11.07 -4.86 3.31
N ILE A 182 -10.57 -5.12 2.11
CA ILE A 182 -11.23 -6.02 1.15
C ILE A 182 -10.28 -7.15 0.84
N TRP A 183 -10.43 -8.28 1.52
CA TRP A 183 -9.59 -9.45 1.29
C TRP A 183 -10.03 -10.19 0.03
N LEU A 184 -9.10 -10.42 -0.87
CA LEU A 184 -9.30 -11.25 -2.05
C LEU A 184 -9.10 -12.72 -1.69
N ASN A 185 -7.99 -12.99 -1.01
CA ASN A 185 -7.58 -14.34 -0.64
C ASN A 185 -6.75 -14.34 0.64
N ALA A 186 -6.60 -15.51 1.26
CA ALA A 186 -5.71 -15.76 2.40
C ALA A 186 -5.41 -17.24 2.52
N THR A 187 -4.40 -17.61 3.29
CA THR A 187 -4.20 -19.00 3.64
C THR A 187 -5.35 -19.52 4.50
N THR A 188 -5.69 -20.79 4.36
CA THR A 188 -6.88 -21.42 4.98
C THR A 188 -6.97 -21.21 6.48
N ARG A 189 -5.84 -21.05 7.18
CA ARG A 189 -5.82 -20.77 8.62
C ARG A 189 -6.48 -19.44 8.99
N HIS A 190 -6.32 -18.41 8.15
CA HIS A 190 -6.88 -17.06 8.36
C HIS A 190 -8.13 -16.79 7.53
N TYR A 191 -8.36 -17.58 6.50
CA TYR A 191 -9.52 -17.45 5.62
C TYR A 191 -10.55 -18.53 5.97
N ARG A 192 -11.44 -18.22 6.91
CA ARG A 192 -12.60 -19.07 7.19
C ARG A 192 -13.79 -18.55 6.40
N VAL A 193 -14.37 -19.39 5.56
CA VAL A 193 -15.51 -19.03 4.70
C VAL A 193 -16.65 -18.42 5.52
N ARG A 194 -16.91 -18.94 6.71
CA ARG A 194 -17.95 -18.40 7.60
C ARG A 194 -17.44 -17.31 8.53
N GLY A 195 -16.12 -17.12 8.69
CA GLY A 195 -15.54 -16.11 9.57
C GLY A 195 -15.85 -16.29 11.06
N PRO A 196 -15.41 -15.35 11.90
CA PRO A 196 -15.76 -15.31 13.32
C PRO A 196 -17.26 -15.07 13.54
N ALA A 197 -17.72 -15.25 14.77
CA ALA A 197 -19.09 -14.93 15.18
C ALA A 197 -19.46 -13.49 14.73
N GLY A 198 -20.69 -13.31 14.24
CA GLY A 198 -21.14 -12.03 13.70
C GLY A 198 -20.84 -11.81 12.21
N THR A 199 -20.12 -12.72 11.53
CA THR A 199 -19.94 -12.63 10.08
C THR A 199 -21.26 -12.74 9.36
N ARG A 200 -21.50 -11.83 8.40
CA ARG A 200 -22.68 -11.78 7.55
C ARG A 200 -22.30 -11.95 6.09
N GLU A 201 -23.06 -12.77 5.35
CA GLU A 201 -22.95 -12.77 3.90
C GLU A 201 -23.68 -11.55 3.34
N VAL A 202 -23.02 -10.81 2.45
CA VAL A 202 -23.56 -9.61 1.80
C VAL A 202 -23.21 -9.60 0.31
N THR A 203 -24.10 -9.04 -0.50
CA THR A 203 -23.84 -8.82 -1.93
C THR A 203 -23.66 -7.33 -2.20
N VAL A 204 -22.52 -6.96 -2.78
CA VAL A 204 -22.17 -5.57 -3.11
C VAL A 204 -21.72 -5.51 -4.57
N ALA A 205 -22.41 -4.72 -5.38
CA ALA A 205 -22.13 -4.56 -6.82
C ALA A 205 -22.00 -5.92 -7.55
N GLY A 206 -22.90 -6.85 -7.27
CA GLY A 206 -22.95 -8.18 -7.89
C GLY A 206 -21.90 -9.19 -7.37
N ARG A 207 -21.13 -8.85 -6.33
CA ARG A 207 -20.14 -9.74 -5.72
C ARG A 207 -20.56 -10.13 -4.32
N ARG A 208 -20.37 -11.39 -3.96
CA ARG A 208 -20.59 -11.89 -2.59
C ARG A 208 -19.37 -11.64 -1.73
N PHE A 209 -19.64 -11.19 -0.50
CA PHE A 209 -18.61 -10.99 0.53
C PHE A 209 -19.08 -11.56 1.86
N TYR A 210 -18.13 -11.91 2.68
CA TYR A 210 -18.34 -12.19 4.10
C TYR A 210 -17.88 -10.96 4.88
N LEU A 211 -18.84 -10.22 5.45
CA LEU A 211 -18.63 -8.99 6.19
C LEU A 211 -18.47 -9.29 7.69
N THR A 212 -17.41 -8.79 8.26
CA THR A 212 -17.18 -8.71 9.71
C THR A 212 -16.75 -7.31 10.08
N HIS A 213 -17.01 -6.88 11.32
CA HIS A 213 -16.49 -5.62 11.82
C HIS A 213 -16.27 -5.69 13.33
N TRP A 214 -15.36 -4.89 13.82
CA TRP A 214 -15.12 -4.65 15.24
C TRP A 214 -14.39 -3.34 15.44
N ARG A 215 -14.41 -2.84 16.66
CA ARG A 215 -13.59 -1.69 17.03
C ARG A 215 -12.23 -2.19 17.45
N THR A 216 -11.18 -1.60 16.91
CA THR A 216 -9.81 -1.91 17.25
C THR A 216 -9.04 -0.64 17.61
N GLY A 217 -7.86 -0.78 18.18
CA GLY A 217 -7.01 0.35 18.53
C GLY A 217 -5.70 -0.16 19.10
N THR A 218 -4.75 0.75 19.21
CA THR A 218 -3.47 0.53 19.88
C THR A 218 -3.34 1.52 21.05
N ALA A 219 -2.39 1.28 21.95
CA ALA A 219 -2.07 2.20 23.04
C ALA A 219 -1.74 3.62 22.53
N THR A 220 -1.23 3.73 21.30
CA THR A 220 -0.84 4.99 20.66
C THR A 220 -1.98 5.70 19.95
N ILE A 221 -3.09 5.01 19.64
CA ILE A 221 -4.27 5.58 18.98
C ILE A 221 -5.43 5.63 19.96
N ARG A 222 -5.52 6.74 20.71
CA ARG A 222 -6.62 6.95 21.66
C ARG A 222 -7.97 6.83 20.97
N GLY A 223 -8.84 5.99 21.50
CA GLY A 223 -10.19 5.75 21.01
C GLY A 223 -10.29 4.76 19.87
N GLY A 224 -9.20 4.24 19.32
CA GLY A 224 -9.20 3.22 18.28
C GLY A 224 -9.89 3.67 16.98
N TRP A 225 -10.14 2.71 16.10
CA TRP A 225 -10.85 2.92 14.83
C TRP A 225 -11.79 1.76 14.54
N GLU A 226 -12.74 1.97 13.63
CA GLU A 226 -13.61 0.90 13.13
C GLU A 226 -12.83 0.07 12.12
N TYR A 227 -12.69 -1.23 12.38
CA TYR A 227 -12.14 -2.20 11.43
C TYR A 227 -13.31 -2.91 10.74
N VAL A 228 -13.39 -2.75 9.43
CA VAL A 228 -14.48 -3.32 8.62
C VAL A 228 -13.88 -4.21 7.54
N GLN A 229 -14.13 -5.51 7.61
CA GLN A 229 -13.54 -6.49 6.71
C GLN A 229 -14.60 -7.09 5.77
N TYR A 230 -14.39 -6.90 4.48
CA TYR A 230 -15.11 -7.58 3.41
C TYR A 230 -14.20 -8.67 2.82
N ARG A 231 -14.53 -9.93 3.01
CA ARG A 231 -13.79 -11.05 2.40
C ARG A 231 -14.54 -11.51 1.17
N LEU A 232 -13.90 -11.42 0.02
CA LEU A 232 -14.51 -11.78 -1.27
C LEU A 232 -14.71 -13.30 -1.36
N ALA A 233 -15.91 -13.75 -1.64
CA ALA A 233 -16.19 -15.15 -1.88
C ALA A 233 -15.45 -15.66 -3.12
N GLY A 234 -14.96 -16.91 -3.09
CA GLY A 234 -14.28 -17.53 -4.23
C GLY A 234 -12.79 -17.28 -4.33
N THR A 235 -12.20 -16.59 -3.35
CA THR A 235 -10.73 -16.41 -3.21
C THR A 235 -9.96 -16.11 -4.52
N PRO A 236 -10.33 -15.07 -5.28
CA PRO A 236 -9.69 -14.79 -6.56
C PRO A 236 -8.31 -14.18 -6.38
N SER A 237 -7.34 -14.60 -7.19
CA SER A 237 -6.03 -13.94 -7.29
C SER A 237 -6.02 -12.69 -8.18
N ARG A 238 -7.17 -12.32 -8.72
CA ARG A 238 -7.31 -11.14 -9.59
C ARG A 238 -8.71 -10.56 -9.55
N VAL A 239 -8.77 -9.24 -9.52
CA VAL A 239 -10.02 -8.49 -9.70
C VAL A 239 -9.82 -7.43 -10.77
N ARG A 240 -10.84 -7.24 -11.60
CA ARG A 240 -10.92 -6.13 -12.57
C ARG A 240 -12.01 -5.18 -12.14
N ASN A 241 -11.71 -3.88 -12.15
CA ASN A 241 -12.65 -2.80 -11.88
C ASN A 241 -13.50 -3.06 -10.62
N LEU A 242 -12.85 -3.60 -9.56
CA LEU A 242 -13.53 -3.78 -8.28
C LEU A 242 -14.08 -2.42 -7.82
N ASN A 243 -15.40 -2.38 -7.57
CA ASN A 243 -16.08 -1.15 -7.22
C ASN A 243 -15.89 -0.82 -5.73
N LEU A 244 -14.76 -0.17 -5.39
CA LEU A 244 -14.42 0.23 -4.03
C LEU A 244 -15.45 1.23 -3.46
N ARG A 245 -15.99 2.11 -4.32
CA ARG A 245 -17.05 3.05 -3.90
C ARG A 245 -18.29 2.30 -3.42
N ALA A 246 -18.70 1.24 -4.12
CA ALA A 246 -19.86 0.47 -3.72
C ALA A 246 -19.67 -0.19 -2.35
N VAL A 247 -18.46 -0.72 -2.07
CA VAL A 247 -18.10 -1.28 -0.76
C VAL A 247 -18.17 -0.20 0.32
N LEU A 248 -17.57 0.97 0.10
CA LEU A 248 -17.63 2.09 1.05
C LEU A 248 -19.06 2.57 1.30
N LEU A 249 -19.91 2.63 0.27
CA LEU A 249 -21.31 3.00 0.42
C LEU A 249 -22.12 1.91 1.14
N ASP A 250 -21.79 0.63 0.96
CA ASP A 250 -22.42 -0.46 1.70
C ASP A 250 -22.05 -0.37 3.19
N ALA A 251 -20.77 -0.18 3.52
CA ALA A 251 -20.32 0.04 4.90
C ALA A 251 -21.04 1.26 5.54
N ALA A 252 -21.21 2.34 4.78
CA ALA A 252 -21.90 3.54 5.26
C ALA A 252 -23.40 3.31 5.48
N ARG A 253 -24.10 2.55 4.62
CA ARG A 253 -25.50 2.17 4.83
C ARG A 253 -25.71 1.30 6.06
N ARG A 254 -24.69 0.54 6.44
CA ARG A 254 -24.67 -0.29 7.66
C ARG A 254 -24.20 0.45 8.89
N HIS A 255 -23.98 1.77 8.79
CA HIS A 255 -23.49 2.62 9.88
C HIS A 255 -22.10 2.24 10.42
N LEU A 256 -21.30 1.48 9.66
CA LEU A 256 -19.93 1.09 10.02
C LEU A 256 -18.91 2.19 9.75
N ILE A 257 -19.21 3.08 8.80
CA ILE A 257 -18.42 4.28 8.50
C ILE A 257 -19.36 5.46 8.20
N SER A 258 -18.81 6.68 8.20
CA SER A 258 -19.55 7.86 7.79
C SER A 258 -19.26 8.26 6.34
N ARG A 259 -20.28 8.64 5.59
CA ARG A 259 -20.15 9.23 4.25
C ARG A 259 -19.45 10.58 4.25
N SER A 260 -19.41 11.28 5.40
CA SER A 260 -18.67 12.54 5.58
C SER A 260 -17.18 12.33 5.74
N TRP A 261 -16.71 11.12 6.06
CA TRP A 261 -15.30 10.82 6.20
C TRP A 261 -14.59 10.78 4.84
N TYR A 262 -13.30 11.06 4.88
CA TYR A 262 -12.45 11.12 3.71
C TYR A 262 -11.73 9.80 3.50
N LEU A 263 -11.90 9.19 2.34
CA LEU A 263 -11.01 8.14 1.85
C LEU A 263 -9.63 8.77 1.66
N GLN A 264 -8.66 8.32 2.45
CA GLN A 264 -7.29 8.83 2.42
C GLN A 264 -6.52 8.20 1.26
N GLY A 265 -6.51 6.89 1.19
CA GLY A 265 -5.75 6.13 0.21
C GLY A 265 -6.40 4.80 -0.14
N VAL A 266 -5.88 4.20 -1.18
CA VAL A 266 -6.15 2.83 -1.60
C VAL A 266 -4.81 2.11 -1.63
N LEU A 267 -4.61 1.23 -0.67
CA LEU A 267 -3.45 0.35 -0.61
C LEU A 267 -3.87 -1.04 -1.10
N ALA A 268 -2.95 -1.79 -1.65
CA ALA A 268 -3.14 -3.20 -1.99
C ALA A 268 -1.85 -3.96 -1.69
N GLY A 269 -1.95 -5.00 -0.88
CA GLY A 269 -0.78 -5.70 -0.36
C GLY A 269 -1.12 -7.02 0.30
N ASN A 270 -0.14 -7.53 1.02
CA ASN A 270 -0.24 -8.80 1.71
C ASN A 270 0.11 -8.60 3.18
N GLU A 271 -0.82 -8.81 4.09
CA GLU A 271 -0.44 -9.00 5.48
C GLU A 271 0.26 -10.36 5.60
N ILE A 272 1.43 -10.37 6.22
CA ILE A 272 2.29 -11.56 6.34
C ILE A 272 2.56 -11.83 7.83
N TRP A 273 2.08 -12.97 8.33
CA TRP A 273 2.37 -13.46 9.67
C TRP A 273 3.57 -14.42 9.66
N ARG A 274 3.68 -15.24 8.60
CA ARG A 274 4.77 -16.19 8.45
C ARG A 274 5.04 -16.49 6.99
N GLY A 275 6.30 -16.58 6.59
CA GLY A 275 6.70 -16.89 5.22
C GLY A 275 6.41 -15.73 4.27
N GLY A 276 5.67 -15.95 3.20
CA GLY A 276 5.26 -14.90 2.25
C GLY A 276 6.25 -14.64 1.11
N ARG A 277 7.42 -15.26 1.09
CA ARG A 277 8.36 -15.16 -0.05
C ARG A 277 7.70 -15.67 -1.34
N GLY A 278 7.71 -14.85 -2.39
CA GLY A 278 7.08 -15.15 -3.68
C GLY A 278 5.70 -14.52 -3.86
N LEU A 279 5.07 -13.96 -2.82
CA LEU A 279 3.90 -13.12 -2.99
C LEU A 279 4.22 -11.95 -3.92
N ALA A 280 3.29 -11.60 -4.79
CA ALA A 280 3.54 -10.50 -5.72
C ALA A 280 2.25 -9.76 -6.11
N THR A 281 2.38 -8.46 -6.29
CA THR A 281 1.50 -7.65 -7.12
C THR A 281 2.03 -7.68 -8.54
N THR A 282 1.24 -8.20 -9.49
CA THR A 282 1.67 -8.30 -10.90
C THR A 282 1.04 -7.21 -11.78
N ARG A 283 -0.08 -6.63 -11.33
CA ARG A 283 -0.75 -5.48 -11.94
C ARG A 283 -1.55 -4.74 -10.89
N PHE A 284 -1.46 -3.41 -10.91
CA PHE A 284 -2.28 -2.56 -10.06
C PHE A 284 -2.68 -1.28 -10.81
N SER A 285 -3.94 -0.89 -10.66
CA SER A 285 -4.42 0.40 -11.11
C SER A 285 -5.61 0.86 -10.29
N VAL A 286 -5.69 2.17 -10.05
CA VAL A 286 -6.80 2.81 -9.34
C VAL A 286 -7.33 3.98 -10.16
N THR A 287 -8.64 4.10 -10.23
CA THR A 287 -9.34 5.25 -10.81
C THR A 287 -10.29 5.83 -9.78
N VAL A 288 -10.11 7.12 -9.46
CA VAL A 288 -10.99 7.88 -8.58
C VAL A 288 -11.49 9.10 -9.33
N THR A 289 -12.82 9.31 -9.31
CA THR A 289 -13.43 10.53 -9.86
C THR A 289 -14.33 11.17 -8.81
N ARG A 290 -14.37 12.51 -8.81
CA ARG A 290 -15.22 13.32 -7.95
C ARG A 290 -16.56 13.59 -8.63
N ARG A 291 -17.64 13.70 -7.86
CA ARG A 291 -18.90 14.32 -8.31
C ARG A 291 -18.64 15.80 -8.60
N ARG A 292 -19.26 16.29 -9.65
CA ARG A 292 -19.35 17.73 -9.93
C ARG A 292 -20.24 18.38 -8.91
#